data_94481f5f13ed60a5e809b94e5a1f7951
#
_entry.id   94481f5f13ed60a5e809b94e5a1f7951
#
_cell.length_a   1.000
_cell.length_b   1.000
_cell.length_c   1.000
_cell.angle_alpha   90.00
_cell.angle_beta   90.00
_cell.angle_gamma   90.00
#
_symmetry.space_group_name_H-M   'P 1'
#
loop_
_entity.id
_entity.type
_entity.pdbx_description
1 polymer ?
#
loop_
_entity_poly.entity_id
_entity_poly.type
_entity_poly.pdbx_seq_one_letter_code
_entity_poly.pdbx_strand_id
1 'polypeptide(L)'
;MSLLTGSLDYEALSDVDLLIEAVFEEMDIKKSVFEKIDKICKPGCILASNTSYLNINEIAAMTSRPEDVIGLHFFSPANIMRLLEIVRGDHTSKEVLATCMEMGTAIGKVAVVVGVCRGFVGNRVLAARMRQSDDLLLKNAMPQEIDRVIFDFGFPMGPFAMRDLAGLDIGWERDNTPDKDTNIRHQICSRGRLGQKTGGGFYDYKEGSRTPMPNAEVEQIIAEVSKNAGIMRKEISPEDMLKRMIYAMVNEAAKILDEGIAQRASAIDVIWVYGYGFPTYRGGPTYYADQIGLNNVVADLERFVEEYDDPELEPAPLLRQLAKEGKSFRDYERLDHLEA
;
A
#
# COMPACT_ATOMS: atom_id res chain seq x y z
N MET A 1 12.21 20.06 21.04
CA MET A 1 11.79 19.32 22.27
C MET A 1 11.07 20.21 23.28
N SER A 2 11.41 21.49 23.42
CA SER A 2 10.78 22.43 24.40
C SER A 2 9.27 22.73 24.12
N LEU A 3 8.76 22.38 22.96
CA LEU A 3 7.35 22.57 22.57
C LEU A 3 6.49 21.31 22.76
N LEU A 4 7.08 20.20 23.21
CA LEU A 4 6.36 18.94 23.42
C LEU A 4 5.99 18.79 24.88
N THR A 5 4.69 18.57 25.13
CA THR A 5 4.16 18.25 26.46
C THR A 5 3.43 16.91 26.40
N GLY A 6 3.77 15.97 27.29
CA GLY A 6 3.07 14.70 27.41
C GLY A 6 1.96 14.79 28.46
N SER A 7 0.80 14.16 28.20
CA SER A 7 -0.29 14.02 29.15
C SER A 7 -0.93 12.64 29.03
N LEU A 8 -1.42 12.10 30.15
CA LEU A 8 -2.30 10.91 30.19
C LEU A 8 -3.78 11.31 30.27
N ASP A 9 -4.05 12.62 30.43
CA ASP A 9 -5.40 13.15 30.55
C ASP A 9 -5.90 13.63 29.19
N TYR A 10 -7.05 13.14 28.76
CA TYR A 10 -7.72 13.58 27.53
C TYR A 10 -8.16 15.04 27.57
N GLU A 11 -8.42 15.60 28.77
CA GLU A 11 -8.77 17.04 28.92
C GLU A 11 -7.67 17.97 28.41
N ALA A 12 -6.43 17.50 28.35
CA ALA A 12 -5.32 18.24 27.74
C ALA A 12 -5.53 18.48 26.21
N LEU A 13 -6.49 17.80 25.60
CA LEU A 13 -6.85 17.91 24.17
C LEU A 13 -7.99 18.91 23.93
N SER A 14 -8.59 19.49 24.98
CA SER A 14 -9.80 20.32 24.88
C SER A 14 -9.63 21.59 24.03
N ASP A 15 -8.43 22.15 23.94
CA ASP A 15 -8.15 23.42 23.21
C ASP A 15 -7.25 23.25 21.97
N VAL A 16 -7.06 22.01 21.48
CA VAL A 16 -6.24 21.77 20.28
C VAL A 16 -7.00 22.13 19.00
N ASP A 17 -6.29 22.57 17.96
CA ASP A 17 -6.84 22.89 16.65
C ASP A 17 -6.88 21.68 15.72
N LEU A 18 -5.94 20.74 15.90
CA LEU A 18 -5.82 19.48 15.17
C LEU A 18 -5.43 18.37 16.12
N LEU A 19 -6.17 17.28 16.10
CA LEU A 19 -5.85 16.03 16.78
C LEU A 19 -5.55 14.97 15.75
N ILE A 20 -4.43 14.23 15.91
CA ILE A 20 -4.08 13.08 15.07
C ILE A 20 -4.06 11.83 15.94
N GLU A 21 -5.06 10.95 15.76
CA GLU A 21 -5.14 9.67 16.43
C GLU A 21 -4.20 8.65 15.75
N ALA A 22 -3.44 7.92 16.55
CA ALA A 22 -2.52 6.87 16.10
C ALA A 22 -2.46 5.68 17.09
N VAL A 23 -3.64 5.28 17.60
CA VAL A 23 -3.77 4.10 18.47
C VAL A 23 -3.75 2.79 17.66
N PHE A 24 -4.01 1.64 18.31
CA PHE A 24 -4.03 0.35 17.63
C PHE A 24 -4.94 0.33 16.40
N GLU A 25 -4.54 -0.42 15.37
CA GLU A 25 -5.24 -0.49 14.07
C GLU A 25 -6.45 -1.45 14.16
N GLU A 26 -7.37 -1.13 15.07
CA GLU A 26 -8.61 -1.85 15.32
C GLU A 26 -9.80 -0.89 15.29
N MET A 27 -10.83 -1.21 14.50
CA MET A 27 -11.95 -0.32 14.26
C MET A 27 -12.70 0.05 15.54
N ASP A 28 -12.97 -0.92 16.41
CA ASP A 28 -13.73 -0.68 17.66
C ASP A 28 -12.96 0.23 18.62
N ILE A 29 -11.63 0.08 18.68
CA ILE A 29 -10.77 0.96 19.48
C ILE A 29 -10.83 2.39 18.94
N LYS A 30 -10.65 2.56 17.63
CA LYS A 30 -10.70 3.89 17.00
C LYS A 30 -12.08 4.55 17.15
N LYS A 31 -13.16 3.80 16.95
CA LYS A 31 -14.54 4.28 17.19
C LYS A 31 -14.71 4.80 18.61
N SER A 32 -14.29 4.03 19.62
CA SER A 32 -14.35 4.44 21.03
C SER A 32 -13.52 5.70 21.31
N VAL A 33 -12.36 5.84 20.69
CA VAL A 33 -11.52 7.04 20.82
C VAL A 33 -12.24 8.26 20.20
N PHE A 34 -12.79 8.12 18.98
CA PHE A 34 -13.46 9.22 18.29
C PHE A 34 -14.71 9.69 19.00
N GLU A 35 -15.54 8.78 19.56
CA GLU A 35 -16.67 9.15 20.43
C GLU A 35 -16.24 9.98 21.66
N LYS A 36 -15.05 9.71 22.19
CA LYS A 36 -14.51 10.39 23.37
C LYS A 36 -13.94 11.76 23.00
N ILE A 37 -13.12 11.86 21.96
CA ILE A 37 -12.48 13.11 21.56
C ILE A 37 -13.49 14.10 20.97
N ASP A 38 -14.57 13.62 20.33
CA ASP A 38 -15.67 14.46 19.86
C ASP A 38 -16.28 15.31 20.98
N LYS A 39 -16.40 14.75 22.18
CA LYS A 39 -16.97 15.42 23.36
C LYS A 39 -15.98 16.35 24.06
N ILE A 40 -14.68 16.14 23.90
CA ILE A 40 -13.62 16.84 24.64
C ILE A 40 -13.06 18.00 23.82
N CYS A 41 -12.76 17.75 22.53
CA CYS A 41 -12.16 18.76 21.67
C CYS A 41 -13.15 19.90 21.37
N LYS A 42 -12.64 21.11 21.32
CA LYS A 42 -13.44 22.31 20.98
C LYS A 42 -14.09 22.19 19.59
N PRO A 43 -15.20 22.89 19.34
CA PRO A 43 -15.78 23.02 18.00
C PRO A 43 -14.75 23.56 17.00
N GLY A 44 -14.72 23.00 15.78
CA GLY A 44 -13.77 23.37 14.72
C GLY A 44 -12.38 22.73 14.86
N CYS A 45 -12.15 21.91 15.90
CA CYS A 45 -10.95 21.06 15.95
C CYS A 45 -11.03 19.97 14.88
N ILE A 46 -10.00 19.85 14.05
CA ILE A 46 -9.91 18.77 13.06
C ILE A 46 -9.56 17.47 13.77
N LEU A 47 -10.36 16.43 13.54
CA LEU A 47 -10.17 15.10 14.11
C LEU A 47 -9.61 14.15 13.03
N ALA A 48 -8.32 13.89 13.07
CA ALA A 48 -7.64 13.08 12.07
C ALA A 48 -7.27 11.69 12.62
N SER A 49 -7.38 10.66 11.76
CA SER A 49 -6.84 9.33 12.05
C SER A 49 -5.65 9.01 11.15
N ASN A 50 -4.57 8.49 11.75
CA ASN A 50 -3.40 7.96 11.03
C ASN A 50 -3.56 6.47 10.70
N THR A 51 -4.78 5.99 10.52
CA THR A 51 -5.02 4.61 10.08
C THR A 51 -4.38 4.35 8.71
N SER A 52 -3.95 3.10 8.47
CA SER A 52 -3.37 2.67 7.18
C SER A 52 -4.37 1.89 6.32
N TYR A 53 -5.47 1.39 6.90
CA TYR A 53 -6.39 0.46 6.22
C TYR A 53 -7.87 0.67 6.53
N LEU A 54 -8.19 1.32 7.65
CA LEU A 54 -9.56 1.38 8.15
C LEU A 54 -10.37 2.47 7.44
N ASN A 55 -11.67 2.26 7.39
CA ASN A 55 -12.61 3.14 6.72
C ASN A 55 -12.82 4.43 7.54
N ILE A 56 -12.38 5.56 7.00
CA ILE A 56 -12.52 6.88 7.62
C ILE A 56 -13.99 7.27 7.78
N ASN A 57 -14.88 6.87 6.87
CA ASN A 57 -16.30 7.16 6.98
C ASN A 57 -16.95 6.49 8.19
N GLU A 58 -16.54 5.25 8.51
CA GLU A 58 -17.02 4.56 9.71
C GLU A 58 -16.52 5.21 11.00
N ILE A 59 -15.30 5.75 10.99
CA ILE A 59 -14.74 6.50 12.12
C ILE A 59 -15.48 7.83 12.27
N ALA A 60 -15.70 8.57 11.19
CA ALA A 60 -16.41 9.84 11.17
C ALA A 60 -17.84 9.72 11.68
N ALA A 61 -18.52 8.62 11.38
CA ALA A 61 -19.91 8.37 11.83
C ALA A 61 -20.04 8.25 13.36
N MET A 62 -18.94 8.14 14.11
CA MET A 62 -18.94 8.11 15.57
C MET A 62 -18.89 9.49 16.20
N THR A 63 -18.78 10.55 15.40
CA THR A 63 -18.71 11.94 15.86
C THR A 63 -19.98 12.70 15.52
N SER A 64 -20.25 13.77 16.25
CA SER A 64 -21.36 14.70 15.97
C SER A 64 -21.06 15.68 14.82
N ARG A 65 -19.82 15.66 14.30
CA ARG A 65 -19.28 16.58 13.27
C ARG A 65 -18.38 15.81 12.28
N PRO A 66 -18.98 14.90 11.48
CA PRO A 66 -18.23 14.11 10.51
C PRO A 66 -17.52 14.95 9.46
N GLU A 67 -17.93 16.21 9.24
CA GLU A 67 -17.29 17.20 8.37
C GLU A 67 -15.90 17.63 8.86
N ASP A 68 -15.63 17.52 10.16
CA ASP A 68 -14.33 17.82 10.78
C ASP A 68 -13.38 16.60 10.79
N VAL A 69 -13.81 15.44 10.28
CA VAL A 69 -13.02 14.20 10.31
C VAL A 69 -12.30 13.96 8.98
N ILE A 70 -11.02 13.52 9.08
CA ILE A 70 -10.16 13.26 7.92
C ILE A 70 -9.15 12.14 8.24
N GLY A 71 -8.64 11.46 7.21
CA GLY A 71 -7.48 10.58 7.35
C GLY A 71 -6.17 11.33 7.04
N LEU A 72 -5.17 11.14 7.89
CA LEU A 72 -3.81 11.64 7.67
C LEU A 72 -2.83 10.45 7.76
N HIS A 73 -2.69 9.72 6.66
CA HIS A 73 -1.86 8.53 6.61
C HIS A 73 -0.38 8.90 6.38
N PHE A 74 0.39 8.92 7.46
CA PHE A 74 1.84 9.11 7.46
C PHE A 74 2.55 7.77 7.23
N PHE A 75 3.64 7.81 6.49
CA PHE A 75 4.48 6.64 6.25
C PHE A 75 5.61 6.55 7.28
N SER A 76 5.86 5.35 7.77
CA SER A 76 6.90 5.09 8.77
C SER A 76 8.29 4.97 8.14
N PRO A 77 9.34 5.61 8.73
CA PRO A 77 9.32 6.56 9.85
C PRO A 77 8.78 7.94 9.44
N ALA A 78 7.80 8.48 10.17
CA ALA A 78 7.09 9.69 9.76
C ALA A 78 7.98 10.93 9.64
N ASN A 79 9.10 10.99 10.35
CA ASN A 79 10.07 12.09 10.28
C ASN A 79 10.99 12.02 9.05
N ILE A 80 11.06 10.87 8.36
CA ILE A 80 11.93 10.63 7.19
C ILE A 80 11.08 10.57 5.92
N MET A 81 10.00 9.78 5.93
CA MET A 81 9.17 9.55 4.76
C MET A 81 8.40 10.82 4.38
N ARG A 82 8.52 11.20 3.12
CA ARG A 82 7.97 12.47 2.63
C ARG A 82 6.50 12.41 2.28
N LEU A 83 5.96 11.24 1.94
CA LEU A 83 4.57 11.09 1.54
C LEU A 83 3.62 11.27 2.72
N LEU A 84 2.51 11.95 2.46
CA LEU A 84 1.31 12.03 3.29
C LEU A 84 0.09 11.81 2.41
N GLU A 85 -0.63 10.70 2.56
CA GLU A 85 -1.94 10.54 1.96
C GLU A 85 -2.98 11.24 2.84
N ILE A 86 -3.66 12.21 2.27
CA ILE A 86 -4.79 12.91 2.90
C ILE A 86 -6.06 12.23 2.42
N VAL A 87 -6.68 11.45 3.31
CA VAL A 87 -7.83 10.61 2.98
C VAL A 87 -9.11 11.37 3.26
N ARG A 88 -9.74 11.83 2.18
CA ARG A 88 -11.01 12.54 2.22
C ARG A 88 -12.15 11.55 2.45
N GLY A 89 -12.86 11.67 3.58
CA GLY A 89 -14.13 11.00 3.81
C GLY A 89 -15.29 11.67 3.05
N ASP A 90 -16.43 10.98 2.98
CA ASP A 90 -17.62 11.44 2.24
C ASP A 90 -18.19 12.77 2.77
N HIS A 91 -18.00 13.02 4.06
CA HIS A 91 -18.50 14.23 4.74
C HIS A 91 -17.40 15.26 5.03
N THR A 92 -16.12 14.93 4.82
CA THR A 92 -15.00 15.85 5.10
C THR A 92 -15.18 17.18 4.35
N SER A 93 -15.18 18.30 5.09
CA SER A 93 -15.38 19.63 4.53
C SER A 93 -14.20 20.08 3.66
N LYS A 94 -14.47 21.03 2.75
CA LYS A 94 -13.42 21.63 1.89
C LYS A 94 -12.41 22.42 2.72
N GLU A 95 -12.83 23.03 3.79
CA GLU A 95 -12.00 23.79 4.72
C GLU A 95 -11.01 22.88 5.47
N VAL A 96 -11.49 21.73 5.97
CA VAL A 96 -10.63 20.71 6.63
C VAL A 96 -9.62 20.17 5.65
N LEU A 97 -10.07 19.83 4.42
CA LEU A 97 -9.19 19.33 3.37
C LEU A 97 -8.08 20.34 3.01
N ALA A 98 -8.45 21.62 2.79
CA ALA A 98 -7.51 22.68 2.46
C ALA A 98 -6.49 22.91 3.59
N THR A 99 -6.96 22.98 4.85
CA THR A 99 -6.12 23.14 6.03
C THR A 99 -5.12 22.00 6.17
N CYS A 100 -5.54 20.75 5.95
CA CYS A 100 -4.65 19.59 6.02
C CYS A 100 -3.63 19.55 4.87
N MET A 101 -3.98 20.03 3.68
CA MET A 101 -3.05 20.20 2.56
C MET A 101 -1.98 21.26 2.86
N GLU A 102 -2.38 22.40 3.41
CA GLU A 102 -1.45 23.46 3.83
C GLU A 102 -0.54 22.98 4.96
N MET A 103 -1.10 22.32 5.97
CA MET A 103 -0.34 21.71 7.07
C MET A 103 0.68 20.71 6.55
N GLY A 104 0.27 19.79 5.65
CA GLY A 104 1.17 18.83 5.03
C GLY A 104 2.37 19.50 4.35
N THR A 105 2.11 20.58 3.61
CA THR A 105 3.15 21.39 2.94
C THR A 105 4.05 22.08 3.97
N ALA A 106 3.47 22.68 5.00
CA ALA A 106 4.21 23.40 6.05
C ALA A 106 5.19 22.49 6.83
N ILE A 107 4.83 21.22 7.03
CA ILE A 107 5.72 20.24 7.67
C ILE A 107 6.63 19.48 6.67
N GLY A 108 6.72 19.96 5.42
CA GLY A 108 7.64 19.44 4.39
C GLY A 108 7.21 18.10 3.77
N LYS A 109 5.93 17.74 3.85
CA LYS A 109 5.39 16.54 3.20
C LYS A 109 4.99 16.80 1.76
N VAL A 110 5.01 15.75 0.98
CA VAL A 110 4.33 15.65 -0.32
C VAL A 110 2.93 15.11 -0.02
N ALA A 111 1.98 16.02 0.12
CA ALA A 111 0.62 15.71 0.47
C ALA A 111 -0.19 15.37 -0.80
N VAL A 112 -0.91 14.25 -0.80
CA VAL A 112 -1.75 13.81 -1.91
C VAL A 112 -3.14 13.46 -1.39
N VAL A 113 -4.17 14.08 -1.97
CA VAL A 113 -5.57 13.80 -1.63
C VAL A 113 -6.01 12.50 -2.30
N VAL A 114 -6.64 11.63 -1.52
CA VAL A 114 -7.19 10.34 -1.97
C VAL A 114 -8.56 10.10 -1.33
N GLY A 115 -9.38 9.27 -1.95
CA GLY A 115 -10.65 8.80 -1.38
C GLY A 115 -10.46 7.62 -0.42
N VAL A 116 -11.58 7.20 0.18
CA VAL A 116 -11.62 6.09 1.13
C VAL A 116 -11.71 4.76 0.39
N CYS A 117 -10.73 3.90 0.58
CA CYS A 117 -10.78 2.47 0.27
C CYS A 117 -9.84 1.72 1.21
N ARG A 118 -9.91 0.40 1.24
CA ARG A 118 -9.00 -0.41 2.08
C ARG A 118 -7.55 -0.24 1.63
N GLY A 119 -6.70 0.28 2.52
CA GLY A 119 -5.28 0.52 2.26
C GLY A 119 -5.01 1.74 1.38
N PHE A 120 -6.04 2.57 1.15
CA PHE A 120 -6.00 3.78 0.34
C PHE A 120 -5.36 3.52 -1.04
N VAL A 121 -4.65 4.47 -1.62
CA VAL A 121 -4.02 4.26 -2.93
C VAL A 121 -2.72 3.48 -2.80
N GLY A 122 -1.84 3.89 -1.91
CA GLY A 122 -0.50 3.34 -1.83
C GLY A 122 -0.45 1.86 -1.44
N ASN A 123 -1.07 1.50 -0.32
CA ASN A 123 -1.11 0.11 0.16
C ASN A 123 -1.98 -0.79 -0.72
N ARG A 124 -3.01 -0.27 -1.37
CA ARG A 124 -3.86 -1.03 -2.30
C ARG A 124 -3.06 -1.48 -3.53
N VAL A 125 -2.31 -0.57 -4.16
CA VAL A 125 -1.43 -0.91 -5.28
C VAL A 125 -0.27 -1.80 -4.83
N LEU A 126 0.28 -1.58 -3.60
CA LEU A 126 1.28 -2.47 -3.02
C LEU A 126 0.75 -3.90 -2.90
N ALA A 127 -0.47 -4.07 -2.42
CA ALA A 127 -1.09 -5.40 -2.27
C ALA A 127 -1.19 -6.14 -3.61
N ALA A 128 -1.51 -5.44 -4.71
CA ALA A 128 -1.53 -6.05 -6.04
C ALA A 128 -0.14 -6.58 -6.45
N ARG A 129 0.92 -5.78 -6.25
CA ARG A 129 2.30 -6.23 -6.51
C ARG A 129 2.69 -7.41 -5.62
N MET A 130 2.32 -7.37 -4.33
CA MET A 130 2.68 -8.41 -3.37
C MET A 130 2.00 -9.73 -3.69
N ARG A 131 0.72 -9.74 -4.11
CA ARG A 131 0.04 -10.95 -4.58
C ARG A 131 0.80 -11.59 -5.73
N GLN A 132 1.25 -10.81 -6.72
CA GLN A 132 2.04 -11.33 -7.83
C GLN A 132 3.39 -11.88 -7.37
N SER A 133 4.08 -11.21 -6.44
CA SER A 133 5.35 -11.76 -5.92
C SER A 133 5.15 -13.08 -5.15
N ASP A 134 4.05 -13.23 -4.41
CA ASP A 134 3.73 -14.48 -3.71
C ASP A 134 3.36 -15.61 -4.68
N ASP A 135 2.57 -15.32 -5.71
CA ASP A 135 2.21 -16.27 -6.75
C ASP A 135 3.46 -16.75 -7.53
N LEU A 136 4.38 -15.83 -7.84
CA LEU A 136 5.65 -16.18 -8.48
C LEU A 136 6.48 -17.15 -7.64
N LEU A 137 6.52 -17.02 -6.29
CA LEU A 137 7.19 -18.00 -5.43
C LEU A 137 6.57 -19.40 -5.58
N LEU A 138 5.24 -19.47 -5.57
CA LEU A 138 4.53 -20.75 -5.73
C LEU A 138 4.78 -21.37 -7.11
N LYS A 139 4.96 -20.54 -8.14
CA LYS A 139 5.12 -20.95 -9.54
C LYS A 139 6.57 -21.19 -9.99
N ASN A 140 7.54 -21.18 -9.10
CA ASN A 140 8.94 -21.60 -9.28
C ASN A 140 10.02 -20.49 -9.19
N ALA A 141 9.67 -19.23 -9.05
CA ALA A 141 10.67 -18.21 -8.73
C ALA A 141 11.12 -18.31 -7.28
N MET A 142 12.32 -17.82 -6.98
CA MET A 142 12.84 -17.73 -5.62
C MET A 142 12.91 -16.27 -5.14
N PRO A 143 12.92 -16.02 -3.83
CA PRO A 143 12.94 -14.64 -3.31
C PRO A 143 14.05 -13.79 -3.93
N GLN A 144 15.26 -14.32 -4.07
CA GLN A 144 16.41 -13.62 -4.62
C GLN A 144 16.27 -13.31 -6.12
N GLU A 145 15.55 -14.10 -6.87
CA GLU A 145 15.32 -13.87 -8.30
C GLU A 145 14.30 -12.73 -8.48
N ILE A 146 13.20 -12.78 -7.73
CA ILE A 146 12.16 -11.75 -7.77
C ILE A 146 12.69 -10.40 -7.24
N ASP A 147 13.42 -10.43 -6.12
CA ASP A 147 14.02 -9.23 -5.55
C ASP A 147 15.03 -8.60 -6.51
N ARG A 148 15.83 -9.44 -7.20
CA ARG A 148 16.79 -8.97 -8.19
C ARG A 148 16.14 -8.27 -9.36
N VAL A 149 15.06 -8.82 -9.90
CA VAL A 149 14.31 -8.23 -11.02
C VAL A 149 13.75 -6.85 -10.65
N ILE A 150 13.22 -6.70 -9.46
CA ILE A 150 12.67 -5.42 -8.96
C ILE A 150 13.80 -4.42 -8.65
N PHE A 151 14.93 -4.89 -8.09
CA PHE A 151 16.10 -4.06 -7.86
C PHE A 151 16.70 -3.54 -9.18
N ASP A 152 16.86 -4.41 -10.18
CA ASP A 152 17.39 -4.06 -11.50
C ASP A 152 16.45 -3.11 -12.27
N PHE A 153 15.13 -3.17 -12.00
CA PHE A 153 14.18 -2.19 -12.51
C PHE A 153 14.42 -0.80 -11.91
N GLY A 154 15.02 -0.70 -10.72
CA GLY A 154 15.44 0.54 -10.07
C GLY A 154 14.78 0.83 -8.73
N PHE A 155 14.03 -0.12 -8.14
CA PHE A 155 13.59 0.01 -6.76
C PHE A 155 14.77 -0.11 -5.78
N PRO A 156 14.70 0.54 -4.59
CA PRO A 156 15.80 0.47 -3.61
C PRO A 156 15.97 -0.93 -3.00
N MET A 157 14.93 -1.75 -3.04
CA MET A 157 14.95 -3.15 -2.58
C MET A 157 13.80 -3.95 -3.20
N GLY A 158 13.97 -5.26 -3.23
CA GLY A 158 12.92 -6.16 -3.67
C GLY A 158 11.83 -6.41 -2.61
N PRO A 159 10.69 -7.03 -3.00
CA PRO A 159 9.52 -7.22 -2.14
C PRO A 159 9.79 -8.08 -0.90
N PHE A 160 10.66 -9.08 -0.99
CA PHE A 160 10.94 -9.98 0.14
C PHE A 160 11.93 -9.38 1.14
N ALA A 161 12.98 -8.71 0.66
CA ALA A 161 13.88 -7.94 1.53
C ALA A 161 13.13 -6.80 2.24
N MET A 162 12.16 -6.16 1.58
CA MET A 162 11.29 -5.15 2.16
C MET A 162 10.39 -5.74 3.27
N ARG A 163 9.80 -6.91 3.04
CA ARG A 163 8.98 -7.60 4.06
C ARG A 163 9.80 -7.99 5.28
N ASP A 164 11.01 -8.50 5.08
CA ASP A 164 11.92 -8.84 6.17
C ASP A 164 12.36 -7.62 6.98
N LEU A 165 12.53 -6.47 6.33
CA LEU A 165 12.82 -5.20 7.00
C LEU A 165 11.64 -4.71 7.84
N ALA A 166 10.43 -4.78 7.30
CA ALA A 166 9.21 -4.37 8.00
C ALA A 166 8.88 -5.30 9.17
N GLY A 167 9.10 -6.59 9.00
CA GLY A 167 8.74 -7.65 9.93
C GLY A 167 7.57 -8.49 9.43
N LEU A 168 7.80 -9.78 9.29
CA LEU A 168 6.82 -10.74 8.76
C LEU A 168 5.64 -10.99 9.71
N ASP A 169 5.76 -10.64 10.97
CA ASP A 169 4.72 -10.78 11.99
C ASP A 169 3.68 -9.64 11.99
N ILE A 170 3.90 -8.56 11.24
CA ILE A 170 2.93 -7.47 11.16
C ILE A 170 1.62 -7.98 10.54
N GLY A 171 0.54 -8.02 11.35
CA GLY A 171 -0.75 -8.55 10.92
C GLY A 171 -0.73 -10.08 10.65
N TRP A 172 0.22 -10.83 11.22
CA TRP A 172 0.22 -12.29 11.21
C TRP A 172 -0.34 -12.84 12.52
N GLU A 173 -1.35 -13.68 12.40
CA GLU A 173 -1.99 -14.35 13.53
C GLU A 173 -1.73 -15.85 13.43
N ARG A 174 -0.91 -16.38 14.34
CA ARG A 174 -0.48 -17.79 14.31
C ARG A 174 -1.65 -18.76 14.23
N ASP A 175 -2.67 -18.53 15.03
CA ASP A 175 -3.79 -19.49 15.19
C ASP A 175 -4.92 -19.22 14.17
N ASN A 176 -5.04 -18.00 13.66
CA ASN A 176 -6.12 -17.56 12.77
C ASN A 176 -5.68 -17.42 11.30
N THR A 177 -4.43 -17.79 10.96
CA THR A 177 -4.01 -17.79 9.55
C THR A 177 -4.79 -18.85 8.78
N PRO A 178 -5.52 -18.50 7.72
CA PRO A 178 -6.16 -19.47 6.85
C PRO A 178 -5.11 -20.26 6.05
N ASP A 179 -5.46 -21.48 5.65
CA ASP A 179 -4.67 -22.33 4.74
C ASP A 179 -3.19 -22.44 5.13
N LYS A 180 -2.93 -22.75 6.41
CA LYS A 180 -1.59 -22.75 7.02
C LYS A 180 -0.54 -23.52 6.20
N ASP A 181 -0.94 -24.66 5.62
CA ASP A 181 -0.03 -25.55 4.88
C ASP A 181 0.32 -25.04 3.47
N THR A 182 -0.46 -24.09 2.97
CA THR A 182 -0.26 -23.46 1.65
C THR A 182 0.11 -21.98 1.75
N ASN A 183 0.34 -21.48 2.98
CA ASN A 183 0.73 -20.09 3.23
C ASN A 183 2.23 -20.00 3.56
N ILE A 184 3.04 -19.53 2.61
CA ILE A 184 4.50 -19.40 2.75
C ILE A 184 4.87 -18.56 3.97
N ARG A 185 4.24 -17.38 4.14
CA ARG A 185 4.51 -16.49 5.27
C ARG A 185 4.23 -17.18 6.61
N HIS A 186 3.11 -17.91 6.71
CA HIS A 186 2.80 -18.67 7.93
C HIS A 186 3.87 -19.72 8.23
N GLN A 187 4.31 -20.45 7.20
CA GLN A 187 5.33 -21.47 7.35
C GLN A 187 6.68 -20.89 7.80
N ILE A 188 7.05 -19.71 7.33
CA ILE A 188 8.27 -19.00 7.72
C ILE A 188 8.13 -18.46 9.15
N CYS A 189 7.06 -17.73 9.46
CA CYS A 189 6.83 -17.12 10.77
C CYS A 189 6.69 -18.14 11.90
N SER A 190 6.04 -19.28 11.66
CA SER A 190 5.86 -20.34 12.66
C SER A 190 7.18 -20.98 13.09
N ARG A 191 8.23 -20.85 12.29
CA ARG A 191 9.61 -21.26 12.62
C ARG A 191 10.43 -20.18 13.34
N GLY A 192 9.78 -19.07 13.74
CA GLY A 192 10.43 -17.95 14.45
C GLY A 192 11.20 -17.00 13.53
N ARG A 193 11.09 -17.15 12.21
CA ARG A 193 11.73 -16.30 11.21
C ARG A 193 10.83 -15.09 10.92
N LEU A 194 10.97 -14.01 11.71
CA LEU A 194 10.09 -12.83 11.68
C LEU A 194 10.70 -11.64 10.91
N GLY A 195 11.76 -11.87 10.15
CA GLY A 195 12.49 -10.86 9.41
C GLY A 195 13.81 -10.46 10.05
N GLN A 196 14.34 -9.30 9.67
CA GLN A 196 15.65 -8.81 10.12
C GLN A 196 15.80 -8.77 11.66
N LYS A 197 14.74 -8.43 12.38
CA LYS A 197 14.73 -8.33 13.85
C LYS A 197 15.02 -9.65 14.56
N THR A 198 14.80 -10.78 13.90
CA THR A 198 15.12 -12.13 14.42
C THR A 198 16.32 -12.77 13.73
N GLY A 199 17.04 -12.01 12.89
CA GLY A 199 18.16 -12.51 12.09
C GLY A 199 17.74 -13.36 10.90
N GLY A 200 16.44 -13.58 10.67
CA GLY A 200 15.94 -14.37 9.56
C GLY A 200 14.45 -14.13 9.26
N GLY A 201 14.12 -14.14 7.99
CA GLY A 201 12.80 -14.10 7.40
C GLY A 201 12.80 -14.92 6.12
N PHE A 202 12.51 -14.32 4.98
CA PHE A 202 12.77 -14.90 3.66
C PHE A 202 14.27 -15.11 3.41
N TYR A 203 15.10 -14.27 4.04
CA TYR A 203 16.55 -14.32 4.00
C TYR A 203 17.13 -14.50 5.40
N ASP A 204 18.41 -14.83 5.47
CA ASP A 204 19.23 -14.71 6.67
C ASP A 204 19.95 -13.37 6.69
N TYR A 205 20.19 -12.85 7.90
CA TYR A 205 20.90 -11.60 8.14
C TYR A 205 21.99 -11.79 9.19
N LYS A 206 23.21 -11.35 8.90
CA LYS A 206 24.29 -11.28 9.89
C LYS A 206 24.02 -10.14 10.85
N GLU A 207 24.44 -10.31 12.09
CA GLU A 207 24.37 -9.23 13.09
C GLU A 207 25.03 -7.95 12.57
N GLY A 208 24.32 -6.84 12.68
CA GLY A 208 24.76 -5.52 12.19
C GLY A 208 24.72 -5.33 10.67
N SER A 209 24.30 -6.32 9.89
CA SER A 209 24.16 -6.23 8.43
C SER A 209 22.72 -6.30 7.98
N ARG A 210 22.37 -5.49 6.96
CA ARG A 210 21.07 -5.55 6.26
C ARG A 210 21.14 -6.29 4.92
N THR A 211 22.28 -6.90 4.61
CA THR A 211 22.44 -7.63 3.35
C THR A 211 21.70 -8.96 3.42
N PRO A 212 20.69 -9.18 2.56
CA PRO A 212 19.94 -10.43 2.54
C PRO A 212 20.82 -11.56 1.99
N MET A 213 20.78 -12.71 2.65
CA MET A 213 21.48 -13.93 2.23
C MET A 213 20.44 -15.03 1.99
N PRO A 214 20.39 -15.67 0.82
CA PRO A 214 19.49 -16.78 0.55
C PRO A 214 19.64 -17.90 1.59
N ASN A 215 18.53 -18.56 1.91
CA ASN A 215 18.47 -19.63 2.90
C ASN A 215 17.82 -20.87 2.30
N ALA A 216 18.54 -22.01 2.31
CA ALA A 216 18.09 -23.26 1.71
C ALA A 216 16.84 -23.85 2.38
N GLU A 217 16.63 -23.63 3.70
CA GLU A 217 15.41 -24.06 4.39
C GLU A 217 14.20 -23.30 3.86
N VAL A 218 14.32 -22.00 3.61
CA VAL A 218 13.24 -21.18 3.03
C VAL A 218 12.90 -21.66 1.61
N GLU A 219 13.90 -21.99 0.80
CA GLU A 219 13.68 -22.55 -0.53
C GLU A 219 12.94 -23.90 -0.48
N GLN A 220 13.25 -24.76 0.50
CA GLN A 220 12.51 -26.01 0.76
C GLN A 220 11.08 -25.75 1.19
N ILE A 221 10.85 -24.81 2.13
CA ILE A 221 9.51 -24.40 2.56
C ILE A 221 8.66 -23.96 1.36
N ILE A 222 9.20 -23.12 0.49
CA ILE A 222 8.50 -22.63 -0.72
C ILE A 222 8.14 -23.83 -1.62
N ALA A 223 9.06 -24.75 -1.84
CA ALA A 223 8.81 -25.93 -2.67
C ALA A 223 7.72 -26.86 -2.08
N GLU A 224 7.74 -27.07 -0.75
CA GLU A 224 6.74 -27.86 -0.03
C GLU A 224 5.36 -27.22 -0.09
N VAL A 225 5.28 -25.91 0.17
CA VAL A 225 4.03 -25.13 0.08
C VAL A 225 3.44 -25.18 -1.32
N SER A 226 4.26 -24.98 -2.36
CA SER A 226 3.85 -25.11 -3.76
C SER A 226 3.29 -26.49 -4.07
N LYS A 227 3.95 -27.57 -3.59
CA LYS A 227 3.49 -28.94 -3.74
C LYS A 227 2.17 -29.18 -3.02
N ASN A 228 2.01 -28.70 -1.77
CA ASN A 228 0.79 -28.83 -0.98
C ASN A 228 -0.40 -28.12 -1.62
N ALA A 229 -0.13 -26.98 -2.27
CA ALA A 229 -1.11 -26.23 -3.05
C ALA A 229 -1.45 -26.87 -4.41
N GLY A 230 -0.78 -27.97 -4.80
CA GLY A 230 -0.97 -28.62 -6.09
C GLY A 230 -0.49 -27.82 -7.30
N ILE A 231 0.38 -26.83 -7.09
CA ILE A 231 0.84 -25.92 -8.15
C ILE A 231 2.00 -26.58 -8.90
N MET A 232 1.85 -26.67 -10.23
CA MET A 232 2.93 -27.11 -11.10
C MET A 232 3.96 -25.97 -11.26
N ARG A 233 5.18 -26.22 -10.83
CA ARG A 233 6.29 -25.27 -10.95
C ARG A 233 6.85 -25.31 -12.38
N LYS A 234 6.98 -24.14 -13.01
CA LYS A 234 7.58 -23.98 -14.34
C LYS A 234 8.54 -22.79 -14.34
N GLU A 235 9.52 -22.78 -15.22
CA GLU A 235 10.43 -21.66 -15.40
C GLU A 235 9.65 -20.41 -15.85
N ILE A 236 9.94 -19.26 -15.23
CA ILE A 236 9.37 -17.97 -15.57
C ILE A 236 10.51 -17.03 -15.91
N SER A 237 10.43 -16.34 -17.04
CA SER A 237 11.48 -15.41 -17.46
C SER A 237 11.57 -14.20 -16.51
N PRO A 238 12.75 -13.62 -16.30
CA PRO A 238 12.89 -12.37 -15.53
C PRO A 238 12.03 -11.23 -16.07
N GLU A 239 11.82 -11.19 -17.38
CA GLU A 239 10.94 -10.20 -18.02
C GLU A 239 9.48 -10.40 -17.61
N ASP A 240 8.97 -11.63 -17.61
CA ASP A 240 7.60 -11.92 -17.19
C ASP A 240 7.40 -11.73 -15.68
N MET A 241 8.40 -12.07 -14.85
CA MET A 241 8.38 -11.73 -13.42
C MET A 241 8.19 -10.23 -13.20
N LEU A 242 8.97 -9.40 -13.91
CA LEU A 242 8.88 -7.96 -13.83
C LEU A 242 7.52 -7.45 -14.29
N LYS A 243 7.10 -7.86 -15.49
CA LYS A 243 5.85 -7.42 -16.10
C LYS A 243 4.66 -7.79 -15.23
N ARG A 244 4.59 -9.01 -14.70
CA ARG A 244 3.50 -9.43 -13.81
C ARG A 244 3.37 -8.51 -12.60
N MET A 245 4.48 -8.20 -11.93
CA MET A 245 4.46 -7.34 -10.74
C MET A 245 4.12 -5.88 -11.07
N ILE A 246 4.75 -5.30 -12.11
CA ILE A 246 4.52 -3.90 -12.47
C ILE A 246 3.15 -3.70 -13.11
N TYR A 247 2.71 -4.61 -13.98
CA TYR A 247 1.42 -4.47 -14.65
C TYR A 247 0.24 -4.74 -13.72
N ALA A 248 0.42 -5.58 -12.68
CA ALA A 248 -0.57 -5.67 -11.59
C ALA A 248 -0.76 -4.32 -10.87
N MET A 249 0.33 -3.56 -10.65
CA MET A 249 0.25 -2.21 -10.09
C MET A 249 -0.51 -1.27 -11.03
N VAL A 250 -0.20 -1.31 -12.32
CA VAL A 250 -0.87 -0.50 -13.37
C VAL A 250 -2.37 -0.84 -13.44
N ASN A 251 -2.68 -2.11 -13.41
CA ASN A 251 -4.07 -2.61 -13.44
C ASN A 251 -4.87 -2.12 -12.23
N GLU A 252 -4.27 -2.20 -11.04
CA GLU A 252 -4.90 -1.69 -9.82
C GLU A 252 -5.03 -0.17 -9.82
N ALA A 253 -4.05 0.55 -10.39
CA ALA A 253 -4.13 2.00 -10.58
C ALA A 253 -5.31 2.39 -11.49
N ALA A 254 -5.58 1.63 -12.54
CA ALA A 254 -6.74 1.84 -13.41
C ALA A 254 -8.06 1.65 -12.65
N LYS A 255 -8.18 0.63 -11.79
CA LYS A 255 -9.36 0.43 -10.94
C LYS A 255 -9.56 1.60 -9.97
N ILE A 256 -8.48 2.06 -9.32
CA ILE A 256 -8.48 3.20 -8.39
C ILE A 256 -8.99 4.49 -9.07
N LEU A 257 -8.57 4.73 -10.32
CA LEU A 257 -9.04 5.87 -11.12
C LEU A 257 -10.51 5.74 -11.48
N ASP A 258 -10.93 4.57 -11.96
CA ASP A 258 -12.32 4.31 -12.36
C ASP A 258 -13.29 4.46 -11.19
N GLU A 259 -12.89 4.00 -10.00
CA GLU A 259 -13.64 4.15 -8.74
C GLU A 259 -13.62 5.59 -8.19
N GLY A 260 -12.77 6.48 -8.71
CA GLY A 260 -12.63 7.87 -8.23
C GLY A 260 -11.89 8.02 -6.90
N ILE A 261 -11.19 6.99 -6.46
CA ILE A 261 -10.35 7.04 -5.24
C ILE A 261 -9.15 7.95 -5.43
N ALA A 262 -8.57 7.99 -6.63
CA ALA A 262 -7.63 9.03 -7.05
C ALA A 262 -8.28 9.87 -8.16
N GLN A 263 -8.14 11.19 -8.07
CA GLN A 263 -8.74 12.10 -9.06
C GLN A 263 -7.97 12.11 -10.39
N ARG A 264 -6.68 11.74 -10.36
CA ARG A 264 -5.79 11.76 -11.53
C ARG A 264 -4.67 10.74 -11.39
N ALA A 265 -4.19 10.24 -12.52
CA ALA A 265 -3.12 9.26 -12.60
C ALA A 265 -1.82 9.73 -11.90
N SER A 266 -1.45 11.00 -12.09
CA SER A 266 -0.26 11.57 -11.45
C SER A 266 -0.29 11.56 -9.92
N ALA A 267 -1.46 11.49 -9.28
CA ALA A 267 -1.56 11.33 -7.83
C ALA A 267 -1.01 9.96 -7.40
N ILE A 268 -1.36 8.91 -8.15
CA ILE A 268 -0.86 7.55 -7.92
C ILE A 268 0.66 7.49 -8.13
N ASP A 269 1.15 8.12 -9.19
CA ASP A 269 2.58 8.18 -9.51
C ASP A 269 3.38 8.87 -8.39
N VAL A 270 2.91 10.00 -7.90
CA VAL A 270 3.52 10.75 -6.79
C VAL A 270 3.55 9.91 -5.51
N ILE A 271 2.45 9.23 -5.18
CA ILE A 271 2.37 8.31 -4.02
C ILE A 271 3.44 7.24 -4.13
N TRP A 272 3.60 6.61 -5.29
CA TRP A 272 4.54 5.52 -5.48
C TRP A 272 6.01 5.98 -5.52
N VAL A 273 6.28 7.14 -6.09
CA VAL A 273 7.63 7.73 -6.08
C VAL A 273 8.07 8.12 -4.67
N TYR A 274 7.22 8.79 -3.91
CA TYR A 274 7.61 9.35 -2.60
C TYR A 274 7.35 8.43 -1.40
N GLY A 275 6.44 7.45 -1.54
CA GLY A 275 6.09 6.52 -0.46
C GLY A 275 6.68 5.13 -0.60
N TYR A 276 6.88 4.65 -1.83
CA TYR A 276 7.25 3.25 -2.07
C TYR A 276 8.54 3.07 -2.89
N GLY A 277 9.22 4.17 -3.22
CA GLY A 277 10.50 4.13 -3.90
C GLY A 277 10.43 3.71 -5.37
N PHE A 278 9.30 3.94 -6.04
CA PHE A 278 9.26 3.76 -7.49
C PHE A 278 10.33 4.65 -8.13
N PRO A 279 11.13 4.13 -9.09
CA PRO A 279 12.23 4.88 -9.67
C PRO A 279 11.76 6.22 -10.26
N THR A 280 12.27 7.34 -9.76
CA THR A 280 11.85 8.69 -10.17
C THR A 280 12.01 8.94 -11.68
N TYR A 281 13.07 8.41 -12.28
CA TYR A 281 13.34 8.52 -13.72
C TYR A 281 12.36 7.73 -14.60
N ARG A 282 11.54 6.85 -13.98
CA ARG A 282 10.44 6.13 -14.64
C ARG A 282 9.08 6.76 -14.39
N GLY A 283 8.99 7.77 -13.52
CA GLY A 283 7.85 8.66 -13.34
C GLY A 283 6.68 8.14 -12.49
N GLY A 284 6.63 6.86 -12.20
CA GLY A 284 5.52 6.20 -11.48
C GLY A 284 4.83 5.13 -12.32
N PRO A 285 3.92 4.32 -11.73
CA PRO A 285 3.33 3.17 -12.42
C PRO A 285 2.48 3.55 -13.64
N THR A 286 1.67 4.62 -13.54
CA THR A 286 0.79 5.03 -14.64
C THR A 286 1.56 5.73 -15.76
N TYR A 287 2.49 6.60 -15.40
CA TYR A 287 3.38 7.23 -16.37
C TYR A 287 4.24 6.19 -17.10
N TYR A 288 4.79 5.20 -16.40
CA TYR A 288 5.56 4.13 -16.99
C TYR A 288 4.73 3.30 -17.98
N ALA A 289 3.47 3.00 -17.64
CA ALA A 289 2.55 2.31 -18.55
C ALA A 289 2.28 3.11 -19.83
N ASP A 290 2.09 4.43 -19.70
CA ASP A 290 1.91 5.32 -20.87
C ASP A 290 3.14 5.28 -21.81
N GLN A 291 4.36 5.17 -21.27
CA GLN A 291 5.58 5.09 -22.09
C GLN A 291 5.71 3.73 -22.81
N ILE A 292 5.21 2.65 -22.21
CA ILE A 292 5.19 1.33 -22.84
C ILE A 292 4.09 1.24 -23.92
N GLY A 293 3.01 1.97 -23.71
CA GLY A 293 1.76 1.90 -24.47
C GLY A 293 0.77 0.92 -23.85
N LEU A 294 -0.42 1.41 -23.54
CA LEU A 294 -1.44 0.64 -22.81
C LEU A 294 -1.91 -0.60 -23.58
N ASN A 295 -1.87 -0.60 -24.91
CA ASN A 295 -2.17 -1.80 -25.71
C ASN A 295 -1.20 -2.96 -25.41
N ASN A 296 0.10 -2.65 -25.21
CA ASN A 296 1.08 -3.67 -24.85
C ASN A 296 0.84 -4.21 -23.44
N VAL A 297 0.50 -3.32 -22.51
CA VAL A 297 0.17 -3.71 -21.12
C VAL A 297 -1.04 -4.62 -21.09
N VAL A 298 -2.12 -4.28 -21.81
CA VAL A 298 -3.34 -5.09 -21.90
C VAL A 298 -3.03 -6.46 -22.50
N ALA A 299 -2.31 -6.51 -23.63
CA ALA A 299 -1.97 -7.76 -24.30
C ALA A 299 -1.14 -8.71 -23.41
N ASP A 300 -0.16 -8.17 -22.68
CA ASP A 300 0.63 -8.97 -21.73
C ASP A 300 -0.22 -9.45 -20.54
N LEU A 301 -1.10 -8.62 -19.99
CA LEU A 301 -2.01 -9.01 -18.90
C LEU A 301 -2.96 -10.15 -19.36
N GLU A 302 -3.58 -10.03 -20.55
CA GLU A 302 -4.43 -11.08 -21.13
C GLU A 302 -3.67 -12.39 -21.31
N ARG A 303 -2.45 -12.31 -21.84
CA ARG A 303 -1.55 -13.47 -21.95
C ARG A 303 -1.27 -14.11 -20.58
N PHE A 304 -1.01 -13.31 -19.54
CA PHE A 304 -0.75 -13.82 -18.20
C PHE A 304 -1.97 -14.48 -17.56
N VAL A 305 -3.19 -13.94 -17.79
CA VAL A 305 -4.43 -14.59 -17.34
C VAL A 305 -4.52 -16.00 -17.91
N GLU A 306 -4.33 -16.16 -19.22
CA GLU A 306 -4.41 -17.45 -19.90
C GLU A 306 -3.27 -18.41 -19.51
N GLU A 307 -2.04 -17.90 -19.50
CA GLU A 307 -0.85 -18.73 -19.30
C GLU A 307 -0.67 -19.21 -17.85
N TYR A 308 -1.07 -18.40 -16.88
CA TYR A 308 -0.88 -18.67 -15.44
C TYR A 308 -2.18 -18.97 -14.70
N ASP A 309 -3.33 -18.96 -15.38
CA ASP A 309 -4.66 -19.14 -14.77
C ASP A 309 -4.86 -18.16 -13.58
N ASP A 310 -4.52 -16.89 -13.81
CA ASP A 310 -4.54 -15.84 -12.78
C ASP A 310 -5.57 -14.74 -13.11
N PRO A 311 -6.83 -14.89 -12.66
CA PRO A 311 -7.88 -13.91 -12.93
C PRO A 311 -7.64 -12.53 -12.28
N GLU A 312 -6.74 -12.43 -11.32
CA GLU A 312 -6.35 -11.16 -10.71
C GLU A 312 -5.67 -10.19 -11.68
N LEU A 313 -5.08 -10.77 -12.75
CA LEU A 313 -4.44 -10.01 -13.83
C LEU A 313 -5.41 -9.62 -14.96
N GLU A 314 -6.71 -9.96 -14.86
CA GLU A 314 -7.71 -9.51 -15.83
C GLU A 314 -7.64 -7.98 -15.97
N PRO A 315 -7.38 -7.45 -17.19
CA PRO A 315 -7.28 -6.01 -17.39
C PRO A 315 -8.52 -5.25 -16.96
N ALA A 316 -8.34 -4.23 -16.13
CA ALA A 316 -9.42 -3.38 -15.64
C ALA A 316 -10.20 -2.74 -16.81
N PRO A 317 -11.52 -2.52 -16.66
CA PRO A 317 -12.35 -1.93 -17.71
C PRO A 317 -11.79 -0.62 -18.25
N LEU A 318 -11.38 0.30 -17.37
CA LEU A 318 -10.77 1.56 -17.75
C LEU A 318 -9.47 1.37 -18.54
N LEU A 319 -8.61 0.43 -18.14
CA LEU A 319 -7.35 0.15 -18.84
C LEU A 319 -7.61 -0.34 -20.27
N ARG A 320 -8.57 -1.28 -20.44
CA ARG A 320 -9.00 -1.76 -21.76
C ARG A 320 -9.59 -0.64 -22.61
N GLN A 321 -10.40 0.24 -22.00
CA GLN A 321 -11.01 1.36 -22.69
C GLN A 321 -9.95 2.33 -23.24
N LEU A 322 -9.04 2.79 -22.38
CA LEU A 322 -7.95 3.71 -22.78
C LEU A 322 -7.07 3.09 -23.88
N ALA A 323 -6.69 1.82 -23.72
CA ALA A 323 -5.92 1.11 -24.73
C ALA A 323 -6.66 1.08 -26.08
N LYS A 324 -7.95 0.69 -26.10
CA LYS A 324 -8.77 0.64 -27.32
C LYS A 324 -8.93 1.99 -28.00
N GLU A 325 -9.03 3.06 -27.22
CA GLU A 325 -9.16 4.44 -27.72
C GLU A 325 -7.82 5.05 -28.13
N GLY A 326 -6.70 4.36 -27.92
CA GLY A 326 -5.35 4.89 -28.19
C GLY A 326 -4.98 6.07 -27.28
N LYS A 327 -5.61 6.13 -26.10
CA LYS A 327 -5.36 7.13 -25.06
C LYS A 327 -4.34 6.65 -24.04
N SER A 328 -3.79 7.59 -23.28
CA SER A 328 -2.93 7.36 -22.13
C SER A 328 -3.68 7.61 -20.81
N PHE A 329 -3.10 7.22 -19.68
CA PHE A 329 -3.61 7.62 -18.35
C PHE A 329 -3.60 9.14 -18.16
N ARG A 330 -2.64 9.84 -18.79
CA ARG A 330 -2.57 11.30 -18.76
C ARG A 330 -3.78 11.95 -19.46
N ASP A 331 -4.36 11.29 -20.47
CA ASP A 331 -5.54 11.78 -21.19
C ASP A 331 -6.85 11.52 -20.44
N TYR A 332 -6.78 10.72 -19.34
CA TYR A 332 -7.93 10.43 -18.51
C TYR A 332 -8.17 11.57 -17.53
N GLU A 333 -9.16 12.40 -17.83
CA GLU A 333 -9.73 13.37 -16.90
C GLU A 333 -11.12 12.91 -16.48
N ARG A 334 -11.30 12.64 -15.21
CA ARG A 334 -12.62 12.39 -14.65
C ARG A 334 -13.30 13.75 -14.45
N LEU A 335 -14.21 14.12 -15.33
CA LEU A 335 -14.91 15.40 -15.32
C LEU A 335 -15.91 15.54 -14.15
N ASP A 336 -16.31 14.44 -13.52
CA ASP A 336 -17.45 14.40 -12.58
C ASP A 336 -17.15 14.91 -11.16
N HIS A 337 -15.93 15.33 -10.84
CA HIS A 337 -15.53 15.72 -9.49
C HIS A 337 -15.20 17.21 -9.30
N LEU A 338 -15.34 18.02 -10.33
CA LEU A 338 -15.12 19.48 -10.23
C LEU A 338 -16.38 20.25 -9.76
N GLU A 339 -17.53 19.59 -9.68
CA GLU A 339 -18.81 20.24 -9.32
C GLU A 339 -19.33 19.87 -7.89
N ALA A 340 -18.57 19.13 -7.07
CA ALA A 340 -19.00 18.76 -5.71
C ALA A 340 -18.20 19.46 -4.61
#